data_43d1df9683c3889c9251c579a87db523
#
_entry.id   43d1df9683c3889c9251c579a87db523
#
_cell.length_a   1.000
_cell.length_b   1.000
_cell.length_c   1.000
_cell.angle_alpha   90.00
_cell.angle_beta   90.00
_cell.angle_gamma   90.00
#
_symmetry.space_group_name_H-M   'P 1'
#
loop_
_entity.id
_entity.type
_entity.pdbx_description
1 polymer ?
#
loop_
_entity_poly.entity_id
_entity_poly.type
_entity_poly.pdbx_seq_one_letter_code
_entity_poly.pdbx_strand_id
1 'polypeptide(L)'
;MNSITKIIGCVISCILLPIFALSQTRSGTPFIKNYKPTDYGSATDNWAVTQDKQGVMYFGNAKGVLEYDGDNWKLIPVSNNSLVRSISIDSNNVVYVGAVGEFGYLESDEKGILKYHSLLNLLPDNEKDFADVWK
;
A
#
# COMPACT_ATOMS: atom_id res chain seq x y z
N MET A 1 17.46 61.37 15.81
CA MET A 1 17.89 60.08 15.22
C MET A 1 18.54 60.44 13.89
N ASN A 2 19.86 60.31 13.81
CA ASN A 2 20.66 60.83 12.70
C ASN A 2 20.37 60.11 11.39
N SER A 3 20.41 60.84 10.26
CA SER A 3 20.23 60.27 8.90
C SER A 3 21.10 59.04 8.65
N ILE A 4 22.29 59.01 9.20
CA ILE A 4 23.23 57.87 9.13
C ILE A 4 22.63 56.61 9.76
N THR A 5 21.96 56.69 10.91
CA THR A 5 21.36 55.55 11.62
C THR A 5 20.20 54.95 10.80
N LYS A 6 19.43 55.78 10.10
CA LYS A 6 18.36 55.34 9.22
C LYS A 6 18.91 54.62 7.98
N ILE A 7 19.99 55.11 7.40
CA ILE A 7 20.64 54.50 6.23
C ILE A 7 21.20 53.11 6.61
N ILE A 8 21.90 53.02 7.76
CA ILE A 8 22.46 51.76 8.25
C ILE A 8 21.34 50.74 8.53
N GLY A 9 20.24 51.14 9.15
CA GLY A 9 19.07 50.27 9.37
C GLY A 9 18.44 49.74 8.10
N CYS A 10 18.33 50.60 7.07
CA CYS A 10 17.80 50.21 5.76
C CYS A 10 18.71 49.19 5.04
N VAL A 11 20.02 49.39 5.08
CA VAL A 11 21.01 48.51 4.48
C VAL A 11 21.02 47.15 5.15
N ILE A 12 20.97 47.10 6.49
CA ILE A 12 20.89 45.84 7.25
C ILE A 12 19.57 45.08 6.93
N SER A 13 18.45 45.78 6.83
CA SER A 13 17.15 45.19 6.46
C SER A 13 17.18 44.60 5.07
N CYS A 14 17.77 45.26 4.08
CA CYS A 14 17.89 44.75 2.71
C CYS A 14 18.83 43.56 2.59
N ILE A 15 19.83 43.42 3.46
CA ILE A 15 20.74 42.26 3.45
C ILE A 15 20.10 41.04 4.13
N LEU A 16 19.25 41.23 5.15
CA LEU A 16 18.56 40.14 5.85
C LEU A 16 17.37 39.54 5.09
N LEU A 17 16.69 40.31 4.25
CA LEU A 17 15.54 39.85 3.45
C LEU A 17 15.82 38.64 2.55
N PRO A 18 16.94 38.53 1.81
CA PRO A 18 17.20 37.42 0.93
C PRO A 18 17.52 36.11 1.67
N ILE A 19 17.93 36.17 2.96
CA ILE A 19 18.26 34.95 3.74
C ILE A 19 17.01 34.12 4.03
N PHE A 20 15.85 34.76 4.15
CA PHE A 20 14.56 34.04 4.33
C PHE A 20 13.96 33.50 3.03
N ALA A 21 14.42 33.97 1.88
CA ALA A 21 13.88 33.54 0.57
C ALA A 21 14.50 32.22 0.05
N LEU A 22 15.57 31.71 0.67
CA LEU A 22 16.25 30.47 0.25
C LEU A 22 15.64 29.20 0.86
N SER A 23 14.57 29.31 1.65
CA SER A 23 13.89 28.17 2.27
C SER A 23 12.79 27.57 1.41
N GLN A 24 12.87 27.67 0.09
CA GLN A 24 12.03 26.85 -0.77
C GLN A 24 12.68 25.47 -0.90
N THR A 25 12.28 24.55 -0.04
CA THR A 25 12.48 23.12 -0.29
C THR A 25 11.85 22.80 -1.65
N ARG A 26 12.69 22.58 -2.65
CA ARG A 26 12.22 21.94 -3.89
C ARG A 26 11.59 20.61 -3.45
N SER A 27 10.25 20.57 -3.46
CA SER A 27 9.53 19.31 -3.42
C SER A 27 10.05 18.50 -4.60
N GLY A 28 10.90 17.49 -4.34
CA GLY A 28 11.44 16.65 -5.38
C GLY A 28 10.28 16.00 -6.15
N THR A 29 10.42 15.82 -7.44
CA THR A 29 9.47 15.01 -8.22
C THR A 29 9.44 13.61 -7.59
N PRO A 30 8.25 13.09 -7.21
CA PRO A 30 8.15 11.76 -6.63
C PRO A 30 8.74 10.74 -7.63
N PHE A 31 9.50 9.79 -7.09
CA PHE A 31 10.00 8.69 -7.90
C PHE A 31 8.79 7.79 -8.26
N ILE A 32 8.49 7.70 -9.56
CA ILE A 32 7.39 6.88 -10.08
C ILE A 32 7.99 5.67 -10.79
N LYS A 33 7.62 4.46 -10.35
CA LYS A 33 7.95 3.20 -11.00
C LYS A 33 6.67 2.51 -11.44
N ASN A 34 6.54 2.27 -12.74
CA ASN A 34 5.41 1.55 -13.32
C ASN A 34 5.77 0.08 -13.48
N TYR A 35 4.92 -0.82 -12.97
CA TYR A 35 5.07 -2.26 -13.13
C TYR A 35 4.06 -2.77 -14.15
N LYS A 36 4.51 -3.62 -15.05
CA LYS A 36 3.68 -4.31 -16.04
C LYS A 36 3.23 -5.67 -15.51
N PRO A 37 2.15 -6.26 -16.03
CA PRO A 37 1.74 -7.63 -15.68
C PRO A 37 2.85 -8.67 -15.83
N THR A 38 3.76 -8.47 -16.78
CA THR A 38 4.95 -9.31 -16.97
C THR A 38 5.96 -9.22 -15.82
N ASP A 39 5.99 -8.11 -15.08
CA ASP A 39 6.93 -7.90 -13.97
C ASP A 39 6.47 -8.64 -12.70
N TYR A 40 5.16 -8.75 -12.49
CA TYR A 40 4.55 -9.44 -11.34
C TYR A 40 3.87 -10.77 -11.68
N GLY A 41 3.89 -11.20 -12.95
CA GLY A 41 3.47 -12.53 -13.37
C GLY A 41 1.98 -12.85 -13.17
N SER A 42 1.09 -11.83 -13.17
CA SER A 42 -0.33 -11.99 -12.86
C SER A 42 -1.24 -11.19 -13.80
N ALA A 43 -2.54 -11.11 -13.48
CA ALA A 43 -3.51 -10.36 -14.26
C ALA A 43 -3.35 -8.83 -14.09
N THR A 44 -3.86 -8.08 -15.07
CA THR A 44 -3.81 -6.60 -15.07
C THR A 44 -4.67 -5.97 -13.98
N ASP A 45 -5.75 -6.65 -13.57
CA ASP A 45 -6.79 -6.06 -12.74
C ASP A 45 -6.46 -6.23 -11.26
N ASN A 46 -6.26 -5.11 -10.57
CA ASN A 46 -6.09 -5.01 -9.12
C ASN A 46 -7.26 -4.21 -8.55
N TRP A 47 -7.98 -4.79 -7.58
CA TRP A 47 -9.22 -4.24 -7.00
C TRP A 47 -9.03 -3.61 -5.64
N ALA A 48 -8.02 -4.04 -4.92
CA ALA A 48 -7.69 -3.56 -3.59
C ALA A 48 -6.18 -3.41 -3.42
N VAL A 49 -5.77 -2.52 -2.54
CA VAL A 49 -4.37 -2.34 -2.15
C VAL A 49 -4.29 -1.99 -0.67
N THR A 50 -3.32 -2.56 0.02
CA THR A 50 -2.99 -2.22 1.40
C THR A 50 -1.51 -2.38 1.66
N GLN A 51 -1.01 -1.81 2.76
CA GLN A 51 0.38 -1.94 3.18
C GLN A 51 0.43 -2.34 4.65
N ASP A 52 1.30 -3.27 4.98
CA ASP A 52 1.53 -3.68 6.36
C ASP A 52 2.52 -2.75 7.10
N LYS A 53 2.73 -3.04 8.40
CA LYS A 53 3.64 -2.25 9.25
C LYS A 53 5.11 -2.39 8.87
N GLN A 54 5.48 -3.42 8.14
CA GLN A 54 6.82 -3.68 7.62
C GLN A 54 7.07 -3.01 6.26
N GLY A 55 6.03 -2.44 5.64
CA GLY A 55 6.10 -1.79 4.34
C GLY A 55 5.82 -2.72 3.16
N VAL A 56 5.47 -3.99 3.41
CA VAL A 56 5.05 -4.93 2.37
C VAL A 56 3.69 -4.52 1.83
N MET A 57 3.56 -4.48 0.50
CA MET A 57 2.34 -4.13 -0.19
C MET A 57 1.57 -5.38 -0.61
N TYR A 58 0.26 -5.35 -0.43
CA TYR A 58 -0.65 -6.41 -0.85
C TYR A 58 -1.68 -5.86 -1.83
N PHE A 59 -1.88 -6.56 -2.95
CA PHE A 59 -2.84 -6.18 -3.98
C PHE A 59 -3.84 -7.31 -4.20
N GLY A 60 -5.14 -6.98 -4.16
CA GLY A 60 -6.21 -7.90 -4.54
C GLY A 60 -6.29 -8.00 -6.06
N ASN A 61 -5.74 -9.07 -6.62
CA ASN A 61 -5.63 -9.30 -8.05
C ASN A 61 -6.68 -10.30 -8.54
N ALA A 62 -6.92 -10.31 -9.85
CA ALA A 62 -7.85 -11.27 -10.48
C ALA A 62 -7.42 -12.75 -10.35
N LYS A 63 -6.18 -13.03 -9.92
CA LYS A 63 -5.66 -14.39 -9.71
C LYS A 63 -5.33 -14.73 -8.26
N GLY A 64 -5.65 -13.84 -7.31
CA GLY A 64 -5.32 -14.02 -5.89
C GLY A 64 -4.76 -12.74 -5.27
N VAL A 65 -3.94 -12.87 -4.24
CA VAL A 65 -3.23 -11.75 -3.62
C VAL A 65 -1.82 -11.64 -4.19
N LEU A 66 -1.44 -10.46 -4.67
CA LEU A 66 -0.05 -10.14 -4.98
C LEU A 66 0.60 -9.51 -3.76
N GLU A 67 1.71 -10.07 -3.33
CA GLU A 67 2.62 -9.54 -2.31
C GLU A 67 3.81 -8.88 -3.01
N TYR A 68 4.22 -7.70 -2.52
CA TYR A 68 5.41 -6.98 -2.99
C TYR A 68 6.22 -6.46 -1.80
N ASP A 69 7.43 -6.96 -1.63
CA ASP A 69 8.33 -6.64 -0.51
C ASP A 69 9.26 -5.43 -0.79
N GLY A 70 9.09 -4.76 -1.93
CA GLY A 70 9.96 -3.68 -2.41
C GLY A 70 10.87 -4.12 -3.56
N ASP A 71 11.11 -5.40 -3.70
CA ASP A 71 12.03 -5.99 -4.69
C ASP A 71 11.37 -7.12 -5.49
N ASN A 72 10.67 -8.02 -4.82
CA ASN A 72 10.09 -9.24 -5.37
C ASN A 72 8.57 -9.23 -5.33
N TRP A 73 7.98 -9.82 -6.37
CA TRP A 73 6.56 -10.07 -6.47
C TRP A 73 6.25 -11.55 -6.21
N LYS A 74 5.19 -11.81 -5.46
CA LYS A 74 4.69 -13.15 -5.20
C LYS A 74 3.19 -13.20 -5.34
N LEU A 75 2.68 -14.17 -6.08
CA LEU A 75 1.25 -14.46 -6.18
C LEU A 75 0.87 -15.52 -5.15
N ILE A 76 -0.14 -15.22 -4.35
CA ILE A 76 -0.75 -16.11 -3.35
C ILE A 76 -2.19 -16.37 -3.82
N PRO A 77 -2.49 -17.54 -4.40
CA PRO A 77 -3.85 -17.85 -4.84
C PRO A 77 -4.76 -18.10 -3.64
N VAL A 78 -6.04 -17.73 -3.77
CA VAL A 78 -7.09 -18.15 -2.83
C VAL A 78 -7.56 -19.57 -3.15
N SER A 79 -8.27 -20.25 -2.22
CA SER A 79 -8.57 -21.69 -2.32
C SER A 79 -9.31 -22.08 -3.60
N ASN A 80 -10.23 -21.25 -4.08
CA ASN A 80 -11.01 -21.49 -5.31
C ASN A 80 -10.44 -20.79 -6.56
N ASN A 81 -9.24 -20.20 -6.46
CA ASN A 81 -8.58 -19.44 -7.53
C ASN A 81 -9.42 -18.28 -8.09
N SER A 82 -10.35 -17.75 -7.31
CA SER A 82 -11.15 -16.59 -7.72
C SER A 82 -10.41 -15.28 -7.54
N LEU A 83 -10.98 -14.22 -8.11
CA LEU A 83 -10.43 -12.87 -7.98
C LEU A 83 -10.65 -12.31 -6.57
N VAL A 84 -9.69 -11.54 -6.09
CA VAL A 84 -9.73 -10.86 -4.78
C VAL A 84 -10.31 -9.45 -4.95
N ARG A 85 -11.39 -9.17 -4.21
CA ARG A 85 -12.12 -7.90 -4.23
C ARG A 85 -11.69 -6.94 -3.13
N SER A 86 -11.36 -7.47 -1.96
CA SER A 86 -11.00 -6.65 -0.81
C SER A 86 -9.83 -7.25 -0.04
N ILE A 87 -9.04 -6.36 0.56
CA ILE A 87 -7.97 -6.71 1.49
C ILE A 87 -8.01 -5.73 2.67
N SER A 88 -7.86 -6.24 3.88
CA SER A 88 -7.77 -5.45 5.10
C SER A 88 -6.66 -5.98 5.99
N ILE A 89 -6.06 -5.12 6.80
CA ILE A 89 -5.03 -5.51 7.77
C ILE A 89 -5.50 -5.08 9.16
N ASP A 90 -5.42 -5.99 10.13
CA ASP A 90 -5.79 -5.70 11.51
C ASP A 90 -4.62 -5.09 12.33
N SER A 91 -4.89 -4.81 13.60
CA SER A 91 -3.88 -4.26 14.53
C SER A 91 -2.72 -5.22 14.81
N ASN A 92 -2.91 -6.53 14.60
CA ASN A 92 -1.89 -7.57 14.76
C ASN A 92 -1.11 -7.84 13.48
N ASN A 93 -1.38 -7.07 12.42
CA ASN A 93 -0.76 -7.21 11.11
C ASN A 93 -1.20 -8.47 10.34
N VAL A 94 -2.36 -9.02 10.66
CA VAL A 94 -2.97 -10.11 9.90
C VAL A 94 -3.69 -9.54 8.69
N VAL A 95 -3.40 -10.08 7.51
CA VAL A 95 -4.01 -9.68 6.24
C VAL A 95 -5.24 -10.53 5.98
N TYR A 96 -6.42 -9.91 6.01
CA TYR A 96 -7.69 -10.52 5.65
C TYR A 96 -8.02 -10.27 4.19
N VAL A 97 -8.60 -11.27 3.55
CA VAL A 97 -8.85 -11.32 2.11
C VAL A 97 -10.31 -11.65 1.84
N GLY A 98 -10.97 -10.83 1.04
CA GLY A 98 -12.31 -11.09 0.51
C GLY A 98 -12.25 -11.29 -1.00
N ALA A 99 -12.83 -12.38 -1.47
CA ALA A 99 -12.82 -12.80 -2.87
C ALA A 99 -14.22 -13.19 -3.35
N VAL A 100 -14.36 -13.70 -4.56
CA VAL A 100 -15.63 -14.22 -5.07
C VAL A 100 -15.90 -15.60 -4.51
N GLY A 101 -16.96 -15.75 -3.71
CA GLY A 101 -17.34 -16.99 -3.06
C GLY A 101 -16.26 -17.52 -2.08
N GLU A 102 -15.39 -16.65 -1.57
CA GLU A 102 -14.28 -17.03 -0.71
C GLU A 102 -13.86 -15.88 0.20
N PHE A 103 -13.49 -16.16 1.44
CA PHE A 103 -12.85 -15.22 2.34
C PHE A 103 -11.95 -15.93 3.33
N GLY A 104 -10.92 -15.23 3.79
CA GLY A 104 -9.91 -15.82 4.69
C GLY A 104 -8.83 -14.84 5.07
N TYR A 105 -7.67 -15.36 5.42
CA TYR A 105 -6.52 -14.55 5.83
C TYR A 105 -5.21 -15.16 5.32
N LEU A 106 -4.15 -14.37 5.38
CA LEU A 106 -2.80 -14.82 5.06
C LEU A 106 -2.06 -15.15 6.35
N GLU A 107 -1.38 -16.29 6.36
CA GLU A 107 -0.54 -16.77 7.47
C GLU A 107 0.75 -17.38 6.93
N SER A 108 1.85 -17.16 7.64
CA SER A 108 3.13 -17.76 7.30
C SER A 108 3.20 -19.20 7.80
N ASP A 109 3.65 -20.12 6.95
CA ASP A 109 3.97 -21.49 7.36
C ASP A 109 5.27 -21.54 8.21
N GLU A 110 5.64 -22.72 8.67
CA GLU A 110 6.85 -22.96 9.48
C GLU A 110 8.15 -22.52 8.80
N LYS A 111 8.14 -22.32 7.49
CA LYS A 111 9.26 -21.84 6.69
C LYS A 111 9.21 -20.34 6.42
N GLY A 112 8.21 -19.63 6.99
CA GLY A 112 7.98 -18.20 6.76
C GLY A 112 7.34 -17.89 5.39
N ILE A 113 6.81 -18.89 4.69
CA ILE A 113 6.13 -18.69 3.41
C ILE A 113 4.68 -18.34 3.67
N LEU A 114 4.26 -17.15 3.21
CA LEU A 114 2.89 -16.68 3.35
C LEU A 114 1.94 -17.49 2.47
N LYS A 115 0.85 -17.99 3.06
CA LYS A 115 -0.20 -18.80 2.42
C LYS A 115 -1.58 -18.28 2.78
N TYR A 116 -2.54 -18.55 1.91
CA TYR A 116 -3.94 -18.25 2.16
C TYR A 116 -4.61 -19.37 2.97
N HIS A 117 -5.39 -18.98 3.97
CA HIS A 117 -6.22 -19.85 4.80
C HIS A 117 -7.68 -19.43 4.69
N SER A 118 -8.52 -20.34 4.19
CA SER A 118 -9.95 -20.12 4.04
C SER A 118 -10.68 -20.18 5.39
N LEU A 119 -11.62 -19.28 5.60
CA LEU A 119 -12.55 -19.27 6.72
C LEU A 119 -13.93 -19.83 6.37
N LEU A 120 -14.16 -20.27 5.14
CA LEU A 120 -15.44 -20.83 4.70
C LEU A 120 -15.92 -22.01 5.54
N ASN A 121 -14.99 -22.81 6.07
CA ASN A 121 -15.33 -23.96 6.91
C ASN A 121 -15.96 -23.58 8.26
N LEU A 122 -15.88 -22.29 8.65
CA LEU A 122 -16.52 -21.77 9.86
C LEU A 122 -18.00 -21.43 9.63
N LEU A 123 -18.44 -21.33 8.34
CA LEU A 123 -19.83 -21.06 8.01
C LEU A 123 -20.64 -22.36 7.93
N PRO A 124 -21.92 -22.33 8.33
CA PRO A 124 -22.88 -23.38 8.00
C PRO A 124 -23.01 -23.57 6.49
N ASP A 125 -23.30 -24.78 6.03
CA ASP A 125 -23.35 -25.11 4.60
C ASP A 125 -24.37 -24.27 3.82
N ASN A 126 -25.48 -23.89 4.45
CA ASN A 126 -26.52 -23.05 3.86
C ASN A 126 -26.13 -21.57 3.75
N GLU A 127 -24.99 -21.15 4.31
CA GLU A 127 -24.48 -19.77 4.26
C GLU A 127 -23.21 -19.62 3.40
N LYS A 128 -22.76 -20.71 2.77
CA LYS A 128 -21.55 -20.72 1.91
C LYS A 128 -21.81 -20.23 0.49
N ASP A 129 -23.07 -20.09 0.08
CA ASP A 129 -23.45 -19.61 -1.25
C ASP A 129 -23.62 -18.09 -1.23
N PHE A 130 -22.50 -17.39 -1.40
CA PHE A 130 -22.47 -15.93 -1.54
C PHE A 130 -21.55 -15.52 -2.71
N ALA A 131 -21.78 -14.33 -3.26
CA ALA A 131 -21.01 -13.82 -4.39
C ALA A 131 -19.68 -13.19 -3.94
N ASP A 132 -19.57 -11.88 -4.06
CA ASP A 132 -18.35 -11.13 -3.77
C ASP A 132 -18.28 -10.68 -2.31
N VAL A 133 -17.10 -10.77 -1.71
CA VAL A 133 -16.82 -10.17 -0.40
C VAL A 133 -16.16 -8.81 -0.60
N TRP A 134 -16.94 -7.76 -0.39
CA TRP A 134 -16.50 -6.36 -0.41
C TRP A 134 -16.28 -5.84 1.02
N LYS A 135 -15.62 -4.68 1.14
CA LYS A 135 -15.50 -4.00 2.44
C LYS A 135 -16.85 -3.63 3.02
#